data_96ac2d8e6cff92902ac50a5e8ce043d6
#
_entry.id   96ac2d8e6cff92902ac50a5e8ce043d6
#
_cell.length_a   1.000
_cell.length_b   1.000
_cell.length_c   1.000
_cell.angle_alpha   90.00
_cell.angle_beta   90.00
_cell.angle_gamma   90.00
#
_symmetry.space_group_name_H-M   'P 1'
#
loop_
_entity.id
_entity.type
_entity.pdbx_description
1 polymer ?
#
loop_
_entity_poly.entity_id
_entity_poly.type
_entity_poly.pdbx_seq_one_letter_code
_entity_poly.pdbx_strand_id
1 'polypeptide(L)'
;MSNLYYYDGRESDINGFYDYDYDIICINTYLDDIDQKKVLYHEMGHVGQYLENYELMREKFETQANRNMIHHLLLDYIPSLDYIEDFNVCRFMDAYRLKTICDEQMVVNEFRNLI
;
A
#
# COMPACT_ATOMS: atom_id res chain seq x y z
N MET A 1 -15.63 10.41 1.51
CA MET A 1 -14.38 10.28 0.77
C MET A 1 -13.25 10.86 1.60
N SER A 2 -12.16 10.11 1.73
CA SER A 2 -11.03 10.54 2.56
C SER A 2 -10.29 11.71 1.91
N ASN A 3 -9.86 12.67 2.72
CA ASN A 3 -9.02 13.77 2.26
C ASN A 3 -7.55 13.36 2.33
N LEU A 4 -6.79 13.86 1.38
CA LEU A 4 -5.36 13.54 1.26
C LEU A 4 -4.55 14.80 1.55
N TYR A 5 -3.61 14.68 2.48
CA TYR A 5 -2.71 15.76 2.87
C TYR A 5 -1.26 15.32 2.81
N TYR A 6 -0.39 16.24 2.46
CA TYR A 6 1.05 16.02 2.42
C TYR A 6 1.71 16.91 3.46
N TYR A 7 2.70 16.38 4.16
CA TYR A 7 3.46 17.16 5.15
C TYR A 7 4.96 17.01 4.90
N ASP A 8 5.71 18.05 5.29
CA ASP A 8 7.16 18.05 5.21
C ASP A 8 7.71 17.28 6.42
N GLY A 9 7.98 16.01 6.23
CA GLY A 9 8.42 15.11 7.29
C GLY A 9 9.91 14.83 7.27
N ARG A 10 10.74 15.80 6.84
CA ARG A 10 12.19 15.55 6.70
C ARG A 10 12.86 15.14 8.00
N GLU A 11 12.32 15.52 9.14
CA GLU A 11 12.83 15.14 10.45
C GLU A 11 11.93 14.13 11.17
N SER A 12 10.97 13.54 10.45
CA SER A 12 10.01 12.60 11.01
C SER A 12 10.36 11.17 10.61
N ASP A 13 10.21 10.26 11.57
CA ASP A 13 10.31 8.82 11.29
C ASP A 13 9.01 8.24 10.73
N ILE A 14 7.94 9.03 10.70
CA ILE A 14 6.64 8.59 10.26
C ILE A 14 6.50 8.84 8.76
N ASN A 15 6.27 7.77 7.99
CA ASN A 15 6.11 7.85 6.54
C ASN A 15 4.72 8.35 6.13
N GLY A 16 3.72 8.05 6.93
CA GLY A 16 2.36 8.47 6.70
C GLY A 16 1.43 7.82 7.70
N PHE A 17 0.17 8.25 7.71
CA PHE A 17 -0.82 7.68 8.59
C PHE A 17 -2.22 8.00 8.10
N TYR A 18 -3.20 7.21 8.56
CA TYR A 18 -4.62 7.49 8.38
C TYR A 18 -5.22 7.89 9.72
N ASP A 19 -5.85 9.07 9.76
CA ASP A 19 -6.57 9.55 10.94
C ASP A 19 -8.03 9.18 10.79
N TYR A 20 -8.46 8.22 11.61
CA TYR A 20 -9.81 7.67 11.58
C TYR A 20 -10.87 8.74 11.95
N ASP A 21 -10.56 9.58 12.93
CA ASP A 21 -11.53 10.55 13.44
C ASP A 21 -11.86 11.64 12.42
N TYR A 22 -10.86 12.06 11.65
CA TYR A 22 -11.02 13.12 10.66
C TYR A 22 -11.10 12.61 9.22
N ASP A 23 -10.95 11.31 9.03
CA ASP A 23 -10.93 10.69 7.69
C ASP A 23 -9.88 11.34 6.78
N ILE A 24 -8.67 11.43 7.27
CA ILE A 24 -7.55 12.09 6.59
C ILE A 24 -6.40 11.09 6.41
N ILE A 25 -5.85 11.04 5.20
CA ILE A 25 -4.61 10.33 4.92
C ILE A 25 -3.49 11.38 4.81
N CYS A 26 -2.44 11.21 5.62
CA CYS A 26 -1.28 12.09 5.61
C CYS A 26 -0.06 11.36 5.06
N ILE A 27 0.67 11.99 4.14
CA ILE A 27 1.83 11.41 3.49
C ILE A 27 3.03 12.33 3.64
N ASN A 28 4.17 11.75 4.03
CA ASN A 28 5.42 12.48 4.15
C ASN A 28 6.00 12.76 2.77
N THR A 29 6.14 14.04 2.41
CA THR A 29 6.65 14.46 1.11
C THR A 29 8.14 14.20 0.93
N TYR A 30 8.85 13.89 2.00
CA TYR A 30 10.27 13.56 1.93
C TYR A 30 10.56 12.16 1.40
N LEU A 31 9.53 11.33 1.26
CA LEU A 31 9.63 10.05 0.58
C LEU A 31 9.73 10.25 -0.93
N ASP A 32 10.40 9.33 -1.61
CA ASP A 32 10.37 9.33 -3.08
C ASP A 32 8.99 8.90 -3.60
N ASP A 33 8.79 8.99 -4.91
CA ASP A 33 7.49 8.74 -5.53
C ASP A 33 6.99 7.31 -5.26
N ILE A 34 7.88 6.33 -5.27
CA ILE A 34 7.51 4.93 -5.03
C ILE A 34 7.04 4.75 -3.59
N ASP A 35 7.79 5.26 -2.62
CA ASP A 35 7.43 5.13 -1.21
C ASP A 35 6.17 5.92 -0.86
N GLN A 36 5.98 7.12 -1.46
CA GLN A 36 4.73 7.86 -1.29
C GLN A 36 3.53 7.06 -1.79
N LYS A 37 3.65 6.42 -2.94
CA LYS A 37 2.60 5.59 -3.52
C LYS A 37 2.28 4.40 -2.63
N LYS A 38 3.30 3.73 -2.12
CA LYS A 38 3.12 2.59 -1.19
C LYS A 38 2.39 3.02 0.07
N VAL A 39 2.79 4.14 0.66
CA VAL A 39 2.14 4.69 1.85
C VAL A 39 0.68 5.04 1.55
N LEU A 40 0.43 5.74 0.46
CA LEU A 40 -0.93 6.09 0.06
C LEU A 40 -1.83 4.86 -0.01
N TYR A 41 -1.40 3.84 -0.73
CA TYR A 41 -2.23 2.65 -0.94
C TYR A 41 -2.41 1.83 0.33
N HIS A 42 -1.39 1.79 1.19
CA HIS A 42 -1.50 1.13 2.49
C HIS A 42 -2.52 1.84 3.38
N GLU A 43 -2.40 3.16 3.49
CA GLU A 43 -3.29 3.94 4.35
C GLU A 43 -4.74 3.95 3.80
N MET A 44 -4.91 3.93 2.48
CA MET A 44 -6.24 3.74 1.88
C MET A 44 -6.89 2.43 2.33
N GLY A 45 -6.08 1.42 2.58
CA GLY A 45 -6.57 0.12 3.07
C GLY A 45 -7.14 0.17 4.48
N HIS A 46 -6.82 1.20 5.26
CA HIS A 46 -7.41 1.40 6.58
C HIS A 46 -8.76 2.12 6.53
N VAL A 47 -9.07 2.79 5.43
CA VAL A 47 -10.35 3.48 5.26
C VAL A 47 -11.48 2.45 5.29
N GLY A 48 -12.47 2.69 6.12
CA GLY A 48 -13.61 1.77 6.28
C GLY A 48 -13.42 0.68 7.31
N GLN A 49 -12.24 0.55 7.89
CA GLN A 49 -12.02 -0.38 9.00
C GLN A 49 -12.50 0.26 10.31
N TYR A 50 -12.95 -0.59 11.24
CA TYR A 50 -13.30 -0.13 12.60
C TYR A 50 -12.05 0.01 13.44
N LEU A 51 -11.33 1.11 13.28
CA LEU A 51 -10.03 1.32 13.92
C LEU A 51 -10.11 1.51 15.43
N GLU A 52 -11.28 1.75 15.99
CA GLU A 52 -11.50 1.69 17.44
C GLU A 52 -11.23 0.28 18.00
N ASN A 53 -11.30 -0.74 17.16
CA ASN A 53 -10.97 -2.13 17.52
C ASN A 53 -9.54 -2.50 17.10
N TYR A 54 -8.72 -1.52 16.73
CA TYR A 54 -7.41 -1.76 16.15
C TYR A 54 -6.51 -2.64 17.03
N GLU A 55 -6.49 -2.40 18.33
CA GLU A 55 -5.63 -3.16 19.24
C GLU A 55 -5.95 -4.66 19.24
N LEU A 56 -7.23 -5.00 19.07
CA LEU A 56 -7.67 -6.40 19.00
C LEU A 56 -7.51 -7.01 17.62
N MET A 57 -7.57 -6.19 16.57
CA MET A 57 -7.63 -6.65 15.18
C MET A 57 -6.41 -6.22 14.36
N ARG A 58 -5.35 -5.81 15.03
CA ARG A 58 -4.17 -5.21 14.41
C ARG A 58 -3.64 -6.01 13.23
N GLU A 59 -3.35 -7.28 13.46
CA GLU A 59 -2.76 -8.14 12.44
C GLU A 59 -3.67 -8.24 11.21
N LYS A 60 -4.96 -8.43 11.44
CA LYS A 60 -5.94 -8.53 10.36
C LYS A 60 -6.03 -7.22 9.58
N PHE A 61 -6.10 -6.09 10.28
CA PHE A 61 -6.23 -4.77 9.65
C PHE A 61 -4.98 -4.41 8.85
N GLU A 62 -3.80 -4.71 9.39
CA GLU A 62 -2.54 -4.46 8.68
C GLU A 62 -2.39 -5.36 7.47
N THR A 63 -2.81 -6.61 7.55
CA THR A 63 -2.81 -7.53 6.41
C THR A 63 -3.74 -7.03 5.31
N GLN A 64 -4.92 -6.55 5.67
CA GLN A 64 -5.87 -5.98 4.69
C GLN A 64 -5.30 -4.72 4.04
N ALA A 65 -4.65 -3.87 4.83
CA ALA A 65 -4.03 -2.64 4.31
C ALA A 65 -2.88 -2.97 3.34
N ASN A 66 -2.06 -3.95 3.67
CA ASN A 66 -0.97 -4.39 2.78
C ASN A 66 -1.52 -5.01 1.50
N ARG A 67 -2.59 -5.78 1.58
CA ARG A 67 -3.23 -6.35 0.39
C ARG A 67 -3.77 -5.26 -0.51
N ASN A 68 -4.39 -4.23 0.05
CA ASN A 68 -4.86 -3.09 -0.71
C ASN A 68 -3.71 -2.38 -1.41
N MET A 69 -2.59 -2.19 -0.71
CA MET A 69 -1.38 -1.60 -1.29
C MET A 69 -0.91 -2.40 -2.51
N ILE A 70 -0.74 -3.70 -2.35
CA ILE A 70 -0.26 -4.57 -3.43
C ILE A 70 -1.24 -4.58 -4.60
N HIS A 71 -2.54 -4.65 -4.32
CA HIS A 71 -3.58 -4.61 -5.35
C HIS A 71 -3.44 -3.36 -6.23
N HIS A 72 -3.34 -2.19 -5.62
CA HIS A 72 -3.23 -0.94 -6.36
C HIS A 72 -1.88 -0.79 -7.07
N LEU A 73 -0.79 -1.27 -6.46
CA LEU A 73 0.51 -1.29 -7.14
C LEU A 73 0.47 -2.15 -8.38
N LEU A 74 -0.22 -3.30 -8.33
CA LEU A 74 -0.40 -4.16 -9.51
C LEU A 74 -1.23 -3.46 -10.58
N LEU A 75 -2.30 -2.76 -10.21
CA LEU A 75 -3.11 -2.00 -11.16
C LEU A 75 -2.29 -0.93 -11.87
N ASP A 76 -1.32 -0.34 -11.19
CA ASP A 76 -0.41 0.64 -11.80
C ASP A 76 0.63 0.00 -12.69
N TYR A 77 1.10 -1.19 -12.33
CA TYR A 77 2.23 -1.86 -12.99
C TYR A 77 1.83 -2.65 -14.23
N ILE A 78 0.71 -3.37 -14.17
CA ILE A 78 0.27 -4.27 -15.25
C ILE A 78 0.16 -3.53 -16.59
N PRO A 79 -0.39 -2.31 -16.68
CA PRO A 79 -0.46 -1.60 -17.96
C PRO A 79 0.90 -1.30 -18.61
N SER A 80 2.00 -1.35 -17.86
CA SER A 80 3.33 -1.14 -18.39
C SER A 80 3.88 -2.37 -19.11
N LEU A 81 3.24 -3.53 -18.97
CA LEU A 81 3.64 -4.78 -19.62
C LEU A 81 3.07 -4.84 -21.04
N ASP A 82 3.88 -5.31 -21.99
CA ASP A 82 3.40 -5.56 -23.35
C ASP A 82 2.41 -6.73 -23.37
N TYR A 83 2.72 -7.78 -22.61
CA TYR A 83 1.88 -8.96 -22.47
C TYR A 83 1.76 -9.36 -21.01
N ILE A 84 0.57 -9.79 -20.60
CA ILE A 84 0.32 -10.20 -19.22
C ILE A 84 1.22 -11.38 -18.81
N GLU A 85 1.58 -12.23 -19.77
CA GLU A 85 2.46 -13.38 -19.56
C GLU A 85 3.89 -12.98 -19.19
N ASP A 86 4.26 -11.73 -19.46
CA ASP A 86 5.58 -11.19 -19.11
C ASP A 86 5.69 -10.81 -17.62
N PHE A 87 4.58 -10.89 -16.88
CA PHE A 87 4.61 -10.55 -15.48
C PHE A 87 5.59 -11.45 -14.72
N ASN A 88 6.49 -10.81 -13.97
CA ASN A 88 7.47 -11.50 -13.13
C ASN A 88 7.38 -10.94 -11.72
N VAL A 89 7.08 -11.82 -10.76
CA VAL A 89 6.89 -11.44 -9.36
C VAL A 89 8.13 -10.74 -8.80
N CYS A 90 9.32 -11.28 -9.07
CA CYS A 90 10.56 -10.71 -8.55
C CYS A 90 10.81 -9.30 -9.09
N ARG A 91 10.57 -9.08 -10.37
CA ARG A 91 10.73 -7.75 -10.98
C ARG A 91 9.73 -6.75 -10.41
N PHE A 92 8.49 -7.18 -10.22
CA PHE A 92 7.48 -6.34 -9.60
C PHE A 92 7.90 -5.95 -8.18
N MET A 93 8.30 -6.92 -7.39
CA MET A 93 8.72 -6.68 -6.00
C MET A 93 9.93 -5.75 -5.93
N ASP A 94 10.92 -5.93 -6.83
CA ASP A 94 12.08 -5.05 -6.91
C ASP A 94 11.68 -3.63 -7.26
N ALA A 95 10.75 -3.47 -8.20
CA ALA A 95 10.29 -2.15 -8.63
C ALA A 95 9.70 -1.35 -7.49
N TYR A 96 9.00 -2.01 -6.56
CA TYR A 96 8.35 -1.36 -5.43
C TYR A 96 9.03 -1.63 -4.09
N ARG A 97 10.22 -2.23 -4.10
CA ARG A 97 11.01 -2.53 -2.90
C ARG A 97 10.25 -3.36 -1.87
N LEU A 98 9.54 -4.37 -2.35
CA LEU A 98 8.86 -5.35 -1.50
C LEU A 98 9.83 -6.52 -1.29
N LYS A 99 10.04 -6.96 -0.06
CA LYS A 99 11.14 -7.89 0.25
C LYS A 99 10.75 -9.11 1.06
N THR A 100 9.55 -9.17 1.62
CA THR A 100 9.19 -10.28 2.51
C THR A 100 8.55 -11.44 1.76
N ILE A 101 8.63 -12.63 2.34
CA ILE A 101 7.95 -13.82 1.81
C ILE A 101 6.42 -13.62 1.85
N CYS A 102 5.93 -12.95 2.89
CA CYS A 102 4.50 -12.63 2.99
C CYS A 102 4.06 -11.75 1.84
N ASP A 103 4.87 -10.74 1.47
CA ASP A 103 4.58 -9.87 0.34
C ASP A 103 4.55 -10.67 -0.97
N GLU A 104 5.53 -11.56 -1.16
CA GLU A 104 5.59 -12.40 -2.37
C GLU A 104 4.33 -13.22 -2.54
N GLN A 105 3.88 -13.90 -1.50
CA GLN A 105 2.67 -14.72 -1.54
C GLN A 105 1.44 -13.86 -1.83
N MET A 106 1.37 -12.69 -1.22
CA MET A 106 0.27 -11.76 -1.42
C MET A 106 0.24 -11.24 -2.85
N VAL A 107 1.41 -10.93 -3.42
CA VAL A 107 1.53 -10.51 -4.82
C VAL A 107 1.00 -11.59 -5.76
N VAL A 108 1.42 -12.83 -5.56
CA VAL A 108 0.96 -13.96 -6.40
C VAL A 108 -0.56 -14.09 -6.33
N ASN A 109 -1.12 -14.05 -5.11
CA ASN A 109 -2.55 -14.21 -4.92
C ASN A 109 -3.34 -13.06 -5.56
N GLU A 110 -2.91 -11.82 -5.35
CA GLU A 110 -3.59 -10.66 -5.92
C GLU A 110 -3.49 -10.63 -7.45
N PHE A 111 -2.33 -10.98 -8.00
CA PHE A 111 -2.16 -11.05 -9.44
C PHE A 111 -3.13 -12.07 -10.06
N ARG A 112 -3.25 -13.24 -9.46
CA ARG A 112 -4.19 -14.27 -9.93
C ARG A 112 -5.64 -13.80 -9.89
N ASN A 113 -5.98 -13.00 -8.90
CA ASN A 113 -7.34 -12.47 -8.78
C ASN A 113 -7.66 -11.39 -9.82
N LEU A 114 -6.63 -10.74 -10.36
CA LEU A 114 -6.80 -9.67 -11.35
C LEU A 114 -6.87 -10.18 -12.80
N ILE A 115 -6.40 -11.39 -13.06
CA ILE A 115 -6.37 -11.94 -14.42
C ILE A 115 -7.48 -12.94 -14.72
#